data_d9e3e1c142b1eb14b1a18e5dd0d7f205
#
_entry.id   d9e3e1c142b1eb14b1a18e5dd0d7f205
#
_cell.length_a   1.000
_cell.length_b   1.000
_cell.length_c   1.000
_cell.angle_alpha   90.00
_cell.angle_beta   90.00
_cell.angle_gamma   90.00
#
_symmetry.space_group_name_H-M   'P 1'
#
loop_
_entity.id
_entity.type
_entity.pdbx_description
1 polymer ?
#
loop_
_entity_poly.entity_id
_entity_poly.type
_entity_poly.pdbx_seq_one_letter_code
_entity_poly.pdbx_strand_id
1 'polypeptide(L)'
;MNEFWNSDLTEKSWEVLCGLKRKYKFIVIGGWAAYLLSRQQKSKDIDIVVDINELQKLKKENLSKNDKLKKYEIKTGEIDIDIYTDYYSKLTIPPEDLKNFISNIEGFNVVIPEVLLILKQGAELDRGNSLKGQKDKLDIIAILLFCDINFKKYKEIITKYSLDNYTERLIFILRDFNDYSLFNLTPKEFKSRKLKLLNEIKKI
;
A
#
# COMPACT_ATOMS: atom_id res chain seq x y z
N MET A 1 -13.04 19.14 -2.62
CA MET A 1 -11.82 18.39 -2.99
C MET A 1 -11.47 17.47 -1.84
N ASN A 2 -11.29 16.17 -2.08
CA ASN A 2 -11.06 15.21 -1.00
C ASN A 2 -9.69 15.48 -0.37
N GLU A 3 -9.59 15.62 0.96
CA GLU A 3 -8.34 15.94 1.68
C GLU A 3 -7.16 15.02 1.35
N PHE A 4 -7.46 13.79 0.90
CA PHE A 4 -6.43 12.79 0.53
C PHE A 4 -5.59 13.16 -0.68
N TRP A 5 -6.06 14.08 -1.54
CA TRP A 5 -5.40 14.45 -2.80
C TRP A 5 -5.14 15.95 -2.92
N ASN A 6 -5.09 16.65 -1.78
CA ASN A 6 -4.62 18.04 -1.76
C ASN A 6 -3.17 18.05 -2.26
N SER A 7 -2.90 18.72 -3.40
CA SER A 7 -1.60 18.73 -4.07
C SER A 7 -0.48 19.19 -3.13
N ASP A 8 -0.71 20.25 -2.34
CA ASP A 8 0.30 20.83 -1.46
C ASP A 8 0.71 19.87 -0.33
N LEU A 9 -0.27 19.17 0.26
CA LEU A 9 -0.01 18.18 1.32
C LEU A 9 0.72 16.94 0.78
N THR A 10 0.37 16.50 -0.41
CA THR A 10 1.04 15.33 -1.01
C THR A 10 2.44 15.66 -1.47
N GLU A 11 2.71 16.89 -1.91
CA GLU A 11 4.06 17.34 -2.24
C GLU A 11 4.95 17.48 -1.00
N LYS A 12 4.45 18.10 0.07
CA LYS A 12 5.14 18.12 1.36
C LYS A 12 5.44 16.71 1.88
N SER A 13 4.48 15.80 1.79
CA SER A 13 4.66 14.40 2.18
C SER A 13 5.76 13.72 1.36
N TRP A 14 5.82 13.97 0.05
CA TRP A 14 6.88 13.47 -0.81
C TRP A 14 8.27 13.98 -0.41
N GLU A 15 8.38 15.28 -0.11
CA GLU A 15 9.63 15.89 0.37
C GLU A 15 10.09 15.26 1.68
N VAL A 16 9.16 15.02 2.62
CA VAL A 16 9.43 14.34 3.89
C VAL A 16 9.92 12.92 3.63
N LEU A 17 9.24 12.15 2.77
CA LEU A 17 9.64 10.80 2.40
C LEU A 17 11.04 10.75 1.77
N CYS A 18 11.35 11.69 0.86
CA CYS A 18 12.69 11.86 0.29
C CYS A 18 13.74 12.23 1.34
N GLY A 19 13.37 13.05 2.32
CA GLY A 19 14.23 13.41 3.45
C GLY A 19 14.55 12.22 4.34
N LEU A 20 13.56 11.38 4.65
CA LEU A 20 13.73 10.14 5.41
C LEU A 20 14.68 9.17 4.71
N LYS A 21 14.54 8.99 3.39
CA LYS A 21 15.38 8.11 2.59
C LYS A 21 16.86 8.43 2.68
N ARG A 22 17.22 9.70 2.84
CA ARG A 22 18.63 10.12 2.98
C ARG A 22 19.25 9.73 4.32
N LYS A 23 18.41 9.53 5.35
CA LYS A 23 18.85 9.32 6.75
C LYS A 23 18.67 7.88 7.22
N TYR A 24 17.65 7.18 6.72
CA TYR A 24 17.19 5.91 7.27
C TYR A 24 16.99 4.86 6.18
N LYS A 25 17.12 3.59 6.56
CA LYS A 25 16.78 2.44 5.71
C LYS A 25 15.39 1.94 6.06
N PHE A 26 14.50 1.87 5.07
CA PHE A 26 13.13 1.40 5.26
C PHE A 26 12.56 0.80 3.98
N ILE A 27 11.44 0.12 4.14
CA ILE A 27 10.60 -0.37 3.04
C ILE A 27 9.36 0.50 3.00
N VAL A 28 9.03 1.06 1.84
CA VAL A 28 7.81 1.83 1.63
C VAL A 28 6.64 0.87 1.42
N ILE A 29 5.55 1.11 2.15
CA ILE A 29 4.27 0.43 1.99
C ILE A 29 3.15 1.48 1.84
N GLY A 30 1.90 1.08 1.94
CA GLY A 30 0.77 2.02 1.97
C GLY A 30 0.56 2.80 0.69
N GLY A 31 0.10 4.04 0.82
CA GLY A 31 -0.28 4.88 -0.31
C GLY A 31 0.88 5.33 -1.20
N TRP A 32 2.04 5.62 -0.62
CA TRP A 32 3.24 5.97 -1.40
C TRP A 32 3.80 4.80 -2.18
N ALA A 33 3.72 3.58 -1.65
CA ALA A 33 4.06 2.38 -2.42
C ALA A 33 3.11 2.19 -3.61
N ALA A 34 1.79 2.41 -3.40
CA ALA A 34 0.81 2.35 -4.48
C ALA A 34 1.11 3.39 -5.58
N TYR A 35 1.46 4.62 -5.21
CA TYR A 35 1.87 5.65 -6.18
C TYR A 35 3.17 5.29 -6.91
N LEU A 36 4.20 4.86 -6.20
CA LEU A 36 5.48 4.49 -6.80
C LEU A 36 5.34 3.36 -7.83
N LEU A 37 4.44 2.40 -7.58
CA LEU A 37 4.16 1.28 -8.46
C LEU A 37 3.22 1.65 -9.62
N SER A 38 2.10 2.31 -9.35
CA SER A 38 1.01 2.54 -10.31
C SER A 38 1.02 3.91 -10.99
N ARG A 39 1.72 4.88 -10.42
CA ARG A 39 1.73 6.31 -10.84
C ARG A 39 0.36 6.98 -10.82
N GLN A 40 -0.54 6.51 -9.97
CA GLN A 40 -1.89 7.08 -9.92
C GLN A 40 -2.04 8.13 -8.80
N GLN A 41 -2.46 7.76 -7.60
CA GLN A 41 -2.73 8.72 -6.54
C GLN A 41 -1.55 8.86 -5.58
N LYS A 42 -1.10 10.10 -5.37
CA LYS A 42 -0.13 10.45 -4.30
C LYS A 42 -0.78 10.27 -2.92
N SER A 43 0.02 10.12 -1.88
CA SER A 43 -0.46 9.95 -0.51
C SER A 43 -0.09 11.15 0.37
N LYS A 44 -0.96 11.50 1.32
CA LYS A 44 -0.66 12.45 2.39
C LYS A 44 0.19 11.78 3.48
N ASP A 45 -0.23 10.59 3.92
CA ASP A 45 0.42 9.87 5.00
C ASP A 45 1.55 9.00 4.46
N ILE A 46 2.58 8.79 5.26
CA ILE A 46 3.76 7.98 4.95
C ILE A 46 3.69 6.70 5.78
N ASP A 47 3.67 5.55 5.13
CA ASP A 47 3.71 4.24 5.77
C ASP A 47 5.05 3.55 5.44
N ILE A 48 5.86 3.25 6.45
CA ILE A 48 7.16 2.60 6.28
C ILE A 48 7.35 1.43 7.24
N VAL A 49 8.13 0.45 6.79
CA VAL A 49 8.57 -0.68 7.63
C VAL A 49 10.08 -0.55 7.87
N VAL A 50 10.48 -0.68 9.12
CA VAL A 50 11.87 -0.60 9.56
C VAL A 50 12.22 -1.80 10.43
N ASP A 51 13.47 -2.23 10.39
CA ASP A 51 14.00 -3.16 11.39
C ASP A 51 14.20 -2.48 12.76
N ILE A 52 14.51 -3.29 13.78
CA ILE A 52 14.69 -2.81 15.16
C ILE A 52 15.88 -1.82 15.26
N ASN A 53 16.93 -1.99 14.45
CA ASN A 53 18.10 -1.12 14.49
C ASN A 53 17.77 0.27 13.91
N GLU A 54 17.04 0.32 12.82
CA GLU A 54 16.59 1.59 12.23
C GLU A 54 15.55 2.28 13.14
N LEU A 55 14.66 1.52 13.79
CA LEU A 55 13.72 2.07 14.78
C LEU A 55 14.46 2.76 15.93
N GLN A 56 15.58 2.21 16.40
CA GLN A 56 16.41 2.83 17.43
C GLN A 56 16.97 4.19 16.99
N LYS A 57 17.35 4.32 15.72
CA LYS A 57 17.84 5.60 15.17
C LYS A 57 16.71 6.63 15.08
N LEU A 58 15.49 6.20 14.73
CA LEU A 58 14.29 7.04 14.64
C LEU A 58 13.82 7.59 15.98
N LYS A 59 14.27 7.05 17.12
CA LYS A 59 13.95 7.61 18.46
C LYS A 59 14.35 9.07 18.62
N LYS A 60 15.26 9.58 17.81
CA LYS A 60 15.68 10.99 17.82
C LYS A 60 14.64 11.93 17.18
N GLU A 61 13.63 11.41 16.50
CA GLU A 61 12.65 12.14 15.67
C GLU A 61 11.26 12.22 16.34
N ASN A 62 11.16 12.50 17.64
CA ASN A 62 9.87 12.58 18.36
C ASN A 62 8.96 11.37 18.12
N LEU A 63 9.53 10.18 18.15
CA LEU A 63 8.83 8.91 17.93
C LEU A 63 7.85 8.63 19.07
N SER A 64 6.58 8.45 18.75
CA SER A 64 5.54 8.00 19.70
C SER A 64 5.12 6.57 19.42
N LYS A 65 4.75 5.83 20.46
CA LYS A 65 4.29 4.44 20.36
C LYS A 65 2.77 4.38 20.44
N ASN A 66 2.14 3.74 19.48
CA ASN A 66 0.70 3.50 19.46
C ASN A 66 0.43 2.01 19.73
N ASP A 67 0.23 1.65 21.00
CA ASP A 67 0.00 0.26 21.41
C ASP A 67 -1.33 -0.31 20.92
N LYS A 68 -2.33 0.54 20.66
CA LYS A 68 -3.63 0.12 20.13
C LYS A 68 -3.51 -0.35 18.68
N LEU A 69 -2.81 0.41 17.86
CA LEU A 69 -2.61 0.12 16.43
C LEU A 69 -1.34 -0.69 16.14
N LYS A 70 -0.57 -1.03 17.19
CA LYS A 70 0.69 -1.78 17.08
C LYS A 70 1.66 -1.20 16.07
N LYS A 71 1.86 0.14 16.13
CA LYS A 71 2.79 0.88 15.28
C LYS A 71 3.45 2.00 16.07
N TYR A 72 4.48 2.59 15.49
CA TYR A 72 5.06 3.85 15.94
C TYR A 72 4.62 4.98 15.02
N GLU A 73 4.64 6.21 15.50
CA GLU A 73 4.17 7.39 14.77
C GLU A 73 5.13 8.56 14.98
N ILE A 74 5.43 9.27 13.91
CA ILE A 74 6.06 10.60 13.96
C ILE A 74 5.10 11.58 13.29
N LYS A 75 4.81 12.69 13.98
CA LYS A 75 3.97 13.77 13.46
C LYS A 75 4.85 14.95 13.06
N THR A 76 4.84 15.29 11.79
CA THR A 76 5.60 16.40 11.22
C THR A 76 4.62 17.41 10.61
N GLY A 77 4.14 18.34 11.43
CA GLY A 77 3.08 19.27 11.01
C GLY A 77 1.79 18.54 10.64
N GLU A 78 1.41 18.62 9.37
CA GLU A 78 0.19 17.97 8.84
C GLU A 78 0.44 16.56 8.28
N ILE A 79 1.71 16.08 8.30
CA ILE A 79 2.10 14.78 7.74
C ILE A 79 2.28 13.78 8.87
N ASP A 80 1.55 12.67 8.79
CA ASP A 80 1.71 11.55 9.70
C ASP A 80 2.63 10.50 9.05
N ILE A 81 3.63 10.03 9.82
CA ILE A 81 4.53 8.96 9.44
C ILE A 81 4.22 7.76 10.32
N ASP A 82 3.64 6.73 9.72
CA ASP A 82 3.32 5.47 10.36
C ASP A 82 4.47 4.49 10.17
N ILE A 83 5.02 3.98 11.27
CA ILE A 83 6.20 3.15 11.29
C ILE A 83 5.86 1.79 11.87
N TYR A 84 6.03 0.77 11.04
CA TYR A 84 5.82 -0.62 11.40
C TYR A 84 7.18 -1.30 11.60
N THR A 85 7.27 -2.23 12.55
CA THR A 85 8.53 -2.90 12.86
C THR A 85 8.33 -4.37 13.18
N ASP A 86 9.40 -5.13 13.01
CA ASP A 86 9.48 -6.57 13.22
C ASP A 86 8.96 -6.95 14.62
N TYR A 87 8.24 -8.08 14.69
CA TYR A 87 7.74 -8.74 15.90
C TYR A 87 6.81 -7.91 16.81
N TYR A 88 6.54 -6.65 16.48
CA TYR A 88 5.63 -5.79 17.24
C TYR A 88 4.40 -5.40 16.43
N SER A 89 4.61 -4.97 15.20
CA SER A 89 3.51 -4.49 14.36
C SER A 89 2.74 -5.65 13.74
N LYS A 90 1.43 -5.42 13.55
CA LYS A 90 0.53 -6.40 12.94
C LYS A 90 0.08 -5.90 11.58
N LEU A 91 0.59 -6.51 10.53
CA LEU A 91 0.15 -6.34 9.15
C LEU A 91 -0.36 -7.69 8.63
N THR A 92 -1.05 -7.68 7.51
CA THR A 92 -1.52 -8.91 6.84
C THR A 92 -0.38 -9.88 6.55
N ILE A 93 0.77 -9.35 6.14
CA ILE A 93 2.03 -10.09 6.06
C ILE A 93 2.93 -9.53 7.17
N PRO A 94 3.55 -10.35 8.02
CA PRO A 94 4.41 -9.88 9.09
C PRO A 94 5.51 -8.94 8.58
N PRO A 95 5.79 -7.81 9.28
CA PRO A 95 6.81 -6.85 8.85
C PRO A 95 8.17 -7.48 8.58
N GLU A 96 8.60 -8.42 9.41
CA GLU A 96 9.86 -9.15 9.28
C GLU A 96 10.01 -9.95 7.98
N ASP A 97 8.90 -10.33 7.36
CA ASP A 97 8.88 -11.09 6.11
C ASP A 97 8.93 -10.18 4.88
N LEU A 98 8.54 -8.90 5.00
CA LEU A 98 8.43 -7.98 3.86
C LEU A 98 9.76 -7.74 3.13
N LYS A 99 10.89 -7.86 3.83
CA LYS A 99 12.23 -7.76 3.22
C LYS A 99 12.50 -8.78 2.10
N ASN A 100 11.75 -9.90 2.07
CA ASN A 100 11.86 -10.93 1.05
C ASN A 100 11.07 -10.59 -0.24
N PHE A 101 10.33 -9.48 -0.23
CA PHE A 101 9.39 -9.11 -1.28
C PHE A 101 9.54 -7.64 -1.68
N ILE A 102 10.77 -7.19 -1.88
CA ILE A 102 11.07 -5.80 -2.24
C ILE A 102 11.54 -5.66 -3.68
N SER A 103 11.25 -4.52 -4.26
CA SER A 103 11.84 -4.02 -5.50
C SER A 103 12.41 -2.63 -5.25
N ASN A 104 13.35 -2.17 -6.08
CA ASN A 104 13.87 -0.82 -6.00
C ASN A 104 13.21 0.05 -7.09
N ILE A 105 12.50 1.10 -6.66
CA ILE A 105 11.84 2.05 -7.54
C ILE A 105 12.30 3.46 -7.17
N GLU A 106 12.93 4.15 -8.08
CA GLU A 106 13.49 5.49 -7.86
C GLU A 106 14.40 5.56 -6.61
N GLY A 107 15.11 4.46 -6.34
CA GLY A 107 15.99 4.33 -5.18
C GLY A 107 15.25 4.12 -3.84
N PHE A 108 13.94 3.90 -3.82
CA PHE A 108 13.20 3.43 -2.65
C PHE A 108 13.08 1.90 -2.69
N ASN A 109 13.25 1.27 -1.53
CA ASN A 109 12.82 -0.11 -1.35
C ASN A 109 11.30 -0.12 -1.17
N VAL A 110 10.59 -0.72 -2.10
CA VAL A 110 9.11 -0.79 -2.12
C VAL A 110 8.72 -2.26 -2.14
N VAL A 111 7.67 -2.63 -1.44
CA VAL A 111 7.12 -4.00 -1.58
C VAL A 111 6.65 -4.23 -3.01
N ILE A 112 6.80 -5.46 -3.52
CA ILE A 112 6.33 -5.83 -4.86
C ILE A 112 4.80 -5.69 -4.99
N PRO A 113 4.26 -5.53 -6.22
CA PRO A 113 2.83 -5.30 -6.43
C PRO A 113 1.91 -6.34 -5.77
N GLU A 114 2.28 -7.62 -5.81
CA GLU A 114 1.50 -8.72 -5.22
C GLU A 114 1.36 -8.57 -3.71
N VAL A 115 2.45 -8.21 -3.03
CA VAL A 115 2.46 -8.00 -1.58
C VAL A 115 1.69 -6.75 -1.20
N LEU A 116 1.89 -5.64 -1.95
CA LEU A 116 1.13 -4.42 -1.68
C LEU A 116 -0.37 -4.64 -1.87
N LEU A 117 -0.76 -5.41 -2.89
CA LEU A 117 -2.15 -5.79 -3.13
C LEU A 117 -2.74 -6.53 -1.91
N ILE A 118 -1.99 -7.48 -1.33
CA ILE A 118 -2.40 -8.22 -0.14
C ILE A 118 -2.51 -7.29 1.08
N LEU A 119 -1.53 -6.42 1.31
CA LEU A 119 -1.57 -5.46 2.42
C LEU A 119 -2.76 -4.51 2.30
N LYS A 120 -3.06 -4.03 1.10
CA LYS A 120 -4.21 -3.15 0.83
C LYS A 120 -5.55 -3.88 1.00
N GLN A 121 -5.64 -5.15 0.63
CA GLN A 121 -6.84 -5.95 0.88
C GLN A 121 -7.07 -6.15 2.39
N GLY A 122 -6.03 -6.42 3.17
CA GLY A 122 -6.15 -6.52 4.63
C GLY A 122 -6.63 -5.21 5.25
N ALA A 123 -6.04 -4.09 4.85
CA ALA A 123 -6.47 -2.78 5.32
C ALA A 123 -7.92 -2.45 4.93
N GLU A 124 -8.35 -2.82 3.72
CA GLU A 124 -9.72 -2.65 3.23
C GLU A 124 -10.72 -3.49 4.04
N LEU A 125 -10.38 -4.74 4.35
CA LEU A 125 -11.21 -5.62 5.17
C LEU A 125 -11.37 -5.06 6.60
N ASP A 126 -10.30 -4.55 7.20
CA ASP A 126 -10.32 -3.99 8.56
C ASP A 126 -11.12 -2.68 8.63
N ARG A 127 -11.07 -1.86 7.57
CA ARG A 127 -11.66 -0.50 7.54
C ARG A 127 -13.07 -0.47 6.92
N GLY A 128 -13.45 -1.49 6.16
CA GLY A 128 -14.75 -1.63 5.53
C GLY A 128 -15.14 -0.42 4.68
N ASN A 129 -16.35 0.11 4.91
CA ASN A 129 -16.90 1.23 4.13
C ASN A 129 -16.47 2.62 4.63
N SER A 130 -15.49 2.72 5.53
CA SER A 130 -14.95 4.01 5.94
C SER A 130 -14.27 4.74 4.75
N LEU A 131 -14.04 6.05 4.87
CA LEU A 131 -13.31 6.83 3.86
C LEU A 131 -11.91 6.24 3.58
N LYS A 132 -11.20 5.75 4.63
CA LYS A 132 -9.91 5.09 4.46
C LYS A 132 -10.05 3.75 3.72
N GLY A 133 -11.09 2.95 4.02
CA GLY A 133 -11.38 1.72 3.29
C GLY A 133 -11.71 1.94 1.82
N GLN A 134 -12.44 3.03 1.50
CA GLN A 134 -12.69 3.42 0.10
C GLN A 134 -11.38 3.81 -0.62
N LYS A 135 -10.46 4.52 0.06
CA LYS A 135 -9.13 4.81 -0.48
C LYS A 135 -8.33 3.53 -0.73
N ASP A 136 -8.38 2.55 0.19
CA ASP A 136 -7.69 1.27 0.00
C ASP A 136 -8.27 0.51 -1.21
N LYS A 137 -9.58 0.56 -1.46
CA LYS A 137 -10.19 0.02 -2.70
C LYS A 137 -9.65 0.70 -3.96
N LEU A 138 -9.50 2.03 -3.94
CA LEU A 138 -8.93 2.76 -5.08
C LEU A 138 -7.47 2.37 -5.32
N ASP A 139 -6.67 2.22 -4.27
CA ASP A 139 -5.28 1.77 -4.38
C ASP A 139 -5.21 0.34 -4.95
N ILE A 140 -6.10 -0.58 -4.51
CA ILE A 140 -6.22 -1.94 -5.07
C ILE A 140 -6.51 -1.89 -6.58
N ILE A 141 -7.49 -1.08 -7.00
CA ILE A 141 -7.84 -0.93 -8.42
C ILE A 141 -6.69 -0.31 -9.21
N ALA A 142 -6.01 0.70 -8.67
CA ALA A 142 -4.83 1.30 -9.30
C ALA A 142 -3.73 0.27 -9.54
N ILE A 143 -3.41 -0.54 -8.53
CA ILE A 143 -2.40 -1.60 -8.64
C ILE A 143 -2.81 -2.62 -9.70
N LEU A 144 -4.07 -3.08 -9.70
CA LEU A 144 -4.58 -4.05 -10.68
C LEU A 144 -4.54 -3.53 -12.12
N LEU A 145 -4.86 -2.24 -12.34
CA LEU A 145 -4.96 -1.67 -13.68
C LEU A 145 -3.63 -1.24 -14.28
N PHE A 146 -2.63 -0.90 -13.44
CA PHE A 146 -1.42 -0.22 -13.89
C PHE A 146 -0.11 -0.92 -13.52
N CYS A 147 -0.15 -1.99 -12.71
CA CYS A 147 1.02 -2.79 -12.41
C CYS A 147 0.97 -4.14 -13.16
N ASP A 148 2.15 -4.66 -13.46
CA ASP A 148 2.28 -6.05 -13.94
C ASP A 148 2.28 -6.98 -12.72
N ILE A 149 1.21 -7.75 -12.55
CA ILE A 149 0.98 -8.62 -11.40
C ILE A 149 1.19 -10.07 -11.79
N ASN A 150 2.07 -10.74 -11.09
CA ASN A 150 2.19 -12.19 -11.17
C ASN A 150 1.15 -12.86 -10.25
N PHE A 151 -0.03 -13.18 -10.81
CA PHE A 151 -1.11 -13.79 -10.04
C PHE A 151 -0.75 -15.18 -9.47
N LYS A 152 0.16 -15.93 -10.09
CA LYS A 152 0.67 -17.18 -9.51
C LYS A 152 1.43 -16.90 -8.21
N LYS A 153 2.34 -15.91 -8.23
CA LYS A 153 3.06 -15.46 -7.04
C LYS A 153 2.13 -14.89 -5.97
N TYR A 154 1.12 -14.10 -6.37
CA TYR A 154 0.07 -13.65 -5.46
C TYR A 154 -0.61 -14.83 -4.76
N LYS A 155 -1.00 -15.88 -5.52
CA LYS A 155 -1.62 -17.09 -4.97
C LYS A 155 -0.70 -17.82 -4.00
N GLU A 156 0.57 -18.00 -4.35
CA GLU A 156 1.59 -18.62 -3.48
C GLU A 156 1.70 -17.88 -2.14
N ILE A 157 1.70 -16.53 -2.17
CA ILE A 157 1.80 -15.70 -0.97
C ILE A 157 0.53 -15.82 -0.10
N ILE A 158 -0.67 -15.66 -0.66
CA ILE A 158 -1.91 -15.78 0.11
C ILE A 158 -2.06 -17.17 0.74
N THR A 159 -1.63 -18.22 0.04
CA THR A 159 -1.62 -19.60 0.57
C THR A 159 -0.63 -19.73 1.73
N LYS A 160 0.60 -19.19 1.58
CA LYS A 160 1.63 -19.22 2.63
C LYS A 160 1.14 -18.57 3.95
N TYR A 161 0.36 -17.50 3.85
CA TYR A 161 -0.15 -16.78 5.02
C TYR A 161 -1.60 -17.14 5.39
N SER A 162 -2.18 -18.21 4.81
CA SER A 162 -3.54 -18.68 5.10
C SER A 162 -4.62 -17.62 4.90
N LEU A 163 -4.53 -16.87 3.78
CA LEU A 163 -5.44 -15.79 3.43
C LEU A 163 -6.48 -16.26 2.39
N ASP A 164 -7.29 -17.27 2.75
CA ASP A 164 -8.12 -18.03 1.80
C ASP A 164 -9.14 -17.19 1.02
N ASN A 165 -9.73 -16.17 1.65
CA ASN A 165 -10.79 -15.33 1.05
C ASN A 165 -10.27 -14.19 0.16
N TYR A 166 -8.96 -14.02 0.02
CA TYR A 166 -8.38 -12.85 -0.66
C TYR A 166 -8.61 -12.85 -2.17
N THR A 167 -8.58 -14.02 -2.82
CA THR A 167 -8.88 -14.12 -4.26
C THR A 167 -10.34 -13.73 -4.55
N GLU A 168 -11.28 -14.24 -3.76
CA GLU A 168 -12.71 -13.92 -3.91
C GLU A 168 -12.98 -12.44 -3.63
N ARG A 169 -12.35 -11.90 -2.57
CA ARG A 169 -12.46 -10.47 -2.25
C ARG A 169 -11.91 -9.59 -3.35
N LEU A 170 -10.79 -9.97 -3.96
CA LEU A 170 -10.21 -9.25 -5.09
C LEU A 170 -11.14 -9.21 -6.30
N ILE A 171 -11.74 -10.35 -6.64
CA ILE A 171 -12.75 -10.45 -7.70
C ILE A 171 -13.95 -9.57 -7.38
N PHE A 172 -14.42 -9.57 -6.14
CA PHE A 172 -15.55 -8.74 -5.71
C PHE A 172 -15.24 -7.25 -5.90
N ILE A 173 -14.12 -6.76 -5.36
CA ILE A 173 -13.71 -5.36 -5.48
C ILE A 173 -13.60 -4.94 -6.95
N LEU A 174 -12.96 -5.77 -7.79
CA LEU A 174 -12.78 -5.47 -9.20
C LEU A 174 -14.13 -5.46 -9.97
N ARG A 175 -15.07 -6.34 -9.62
CA ARG A 175 -16.41 -6.39 -10.25
C ARG A 175 -17.26 -5.19 -9.87
N ASP A 176 -17.24 -4.81 -8.61
CA ASP A 176 -18.05 -3.73 -8.05
C ASP A 176 -17.58 -2.35 -8.52
N PHE A 177 -16.28 -2.18 -8.79
CA PHE A 177 -15.72 -0.89 -9.18
C PHE A 177 -16.10 -0.50 -10.62
N ASN A 178 -16.64 0.72 -10.80
CA ASN A 178 -17.11 1.24 -12.09
C ASN A 178 -16.66 2.66 -12.40
N ASP A 179 -15.99 3.36 -11.47
CA ASP A 179 -15.58 4.75 -11.68
C ASP A 179 -14.21 4.83 -12.40
N TYR A 180 -14.24 4.54 -13.70
CA TYR A 180 -13.08 4.58 -14.58
C TYR A 180 -12.51 5.99 -14.78
N SER A 181 -13.31 7.03 -14.55
CA SER A 181 -12.90 8.44 -14.74
C SER A 181 -11.78 8.85 -13.78
N LEU A 182 -11.74 8.26 -12.59
CA LEU A 182 -10.68 8.47 -11.60
C LEU A 182 -9.28 8.08 -12.09
N PHE A 183 -9.20 7.26 -13.12
CA PHE A 183 -7.95 6.77 -13.72
C PHE A 183 -7.69 7.31 -15.13
N ASN A 184 -8.45 8.32 -15.56
CA ASN A 184 -8.36 8.89 -16.91
C ASN A 184 -8.49 7.83 -18.03
N LEU A 185 -9.27 6.78 -17.80
CA LEU A 185 -9.55 5.72 -18.76
C LEU A 185 -10.88 5.98 -19.48
N THR A 186 -10.95 5.57 -20.73
CA THR A 186 -12.23 5.47 -21.43
C THR A 186 -13.04 4.25 -20.94
N PRO A 187 -14.38 4.26 -21.07
CA PRO A 187 -15.19 3.08 -20.71
C PRO A 187 -14.74 1.79 -21.40
N LYS A 188 -14.30 1.89 -22.66
CA LYS A 188 -13.85 0.76 -23.48
C LYS A 188 -12.53 0.19 -22.95
N GLU A 189 -11.55 1.05 -22.65
CA GLU A 189 -10.25 0.66 -22.09
C GLU A 189 -10.44 0.00 -20.72
N PHE A 190 -11.21 0.64 -19.84
CA PHE A 190 -11.49 0.10 -18.51
C PHE A 190 -12.17 -1.29 -18.58
N LYS A 191 -13.22 -1.43 -19.41
CA LYS A 191 -13.91 -2.70 -19.59
C LYS A 191 -12.97 -3.80 -20.09
N SER A 192 -12.13 -3.48 -21.07
CA SER A 192 -11.15 -4.42 -21.62
C SER A 192 -10.15 -4.90 -20.58
N ARG A 193 -9.51 -3.97 -19.83
CA ARG A 193 -8.57 -4.30 -18.75
C ARG A 193 -9.24 -5.11 -17.64
N LYS A 194 -10.43 -4.68 -17.19
CA LYS A 194 -11.22 -5.37 -16.16
C LYS A 194 -11.54 -6.83 -16.54
N LEU A 195 -11.97 -7.08 -17.77
CA LEU A 195 -12.25 -8.42 -18.26
C LEU A 195 -10.99 -9.29 -18.31
N LYS A 196 -9.87 -8.75 -18.80
CA LYS A 196 -8.58 -9.46 -18.82
C LYS A 196 -8.18 -9.87 -17.40
N LEU A 197 -8.17 -8.93 -16.47
CA LEU A 197 -7.81 -9.18 -15.07
C LEU A 197 -8.72 -10.24 -14.41
N LEU A 198 -10.04 -10.13 -14.59
CA LEU A 198 -10.99 -11.12 -14.05
C LEU A 198 -10.72 -12.53 -14.60
N ASN A 199 -10.33 -12.65 -15.86
CA ASN A 199 -9.98 -13.93 -16.46
C ASN A 199 -8.65 -14.49 -15.92
N GLU A 200 -7.67 -13.64 -15.64
CA GLU A 200 -6.39 -14.05 -15.06
C GLU A 200 -6.55 -14.46 -13.58
N ILE A 201 -7.27 -13.69 -12.79
CA ILE A 201 -7.52 -14.01 -11.37
C ILE A 201 -8.31 -15.30 -11.19
N LYS A 202 -9.24 -15.61 -12.09
CA LYS A 202 -10.03 -16.86 -12.02
C LYS A 202 -9.22 -18.13 -12.32
N LYS A 203 -8.01 -18.00 -12.86
CA LYS A 203 -7.15 -19.15 -13.18
C LYS A 203 -6.29 -19.61 -12.00
N ILE A 204 -6.31 -18.86 -10.90
CA ILE A 204 -5.56 -19.14 -9.67
C ILE A 204 -6.50 -19.57 -8.54
#